data_b552403d627f3f94afb0dde4e9d6f71a
#
_entry.id   b552403d627f3f94afb0dde4e9d6f71a
#
_cell.length_a   1.000
_cell.length_b   1.000
_cell.length_c   1.000
_cell.angle_alpha   90.00
_cell.angle_beta   90.00
_cell.angle_gamma   90.00
#
_symmetry.space_group_name_H-M   'P 1'
#
loop_
_entity.id
_entity.type
_entity.pdbx_description
1 polymer ?
#
loop_
_entity_poly.entity_id
_entity_poly.type
_entity_poly.pdbx_seq_one_letter_code
_entity_poly.pdbx_strand_id
1 'polypeptide(L)' 'MIVFNKLWETMKSKGFSTYTLREKCGIDSKTVRRLKANDNIETKTLNKLCEALDCQIEDIMEFIKEK' A
#
# COMPACT_ATOMS: atom_id res chain seq x y z
N MET A 1 4.27 0.59 -15.69
CA MET A 1 3.22 1.10 -14.79
C MET A 1 3.56 0.79 -13.33
N ILE A 2 3.13 1.62 -12.43
CA ILE A 2 3.30 1.37 -10.98
C ILE A 2 2.16 0.50 -10.50
N VAL A 3 2.50 -0.56 -9.76
CA VAL A 3 1.50 -1.46 -9.16
C VAL A 3 1.81 -1.64 -7.68
N PHE A 4 0.78 -1.97 -6.91
CA PHE A 4 0.88 -2.15 -5.46
C PHE A 4 0.69 -3.61 -5.04
N ASN A 5 1.03 -4.53 -5.91
CA ASN A 5 0.86 -5.97 -5.63
C ASN A 5 1.64 -6.42 -4.38
N LYS A 6 2.83 -5.87 -4.21
CA LYS A 6 3.69 -6.23 -3.08
C LYS A 6 3.11 -5.77 -1.73
N LEU A 7 2.32 -4.69 -1.75
CA LEU A 7 1.67 -4.19 -0.53
C LEU A 7 0.83 -5.28 0.13
N TRP A 8 0.03 -5.99 -0.68
CA TRP A 8 -0.87 -7.02 -0.15
C TRP A 8 -0.11 -8.18 0.46
N GLU A 9 0.98 -8.58 -0.17
CA GLU A 9 1.85 -9.64 0.35
C GLU A 9 2.53 -9.21 1.65
N THR A 10 3.03 -7.98 1.70
CA THR A 10 3.68 -7.43 2.89
C THR A 10 2.70 -7.33 4.05
N MET A 11 1.48 -6.86 3.77
CA MET A 11 0.41 -6.79 4.78
C MET A 11 0.11 -8.18 5.33
N LYS A 12 -0.04 -9.15 4.45
CA LYS A 12 -0.34 -10.53 4.84
C LYS A 12 0.76 -11.10 5.74
N SER A 13 2.02 -10.87 5.37
CA SER A 13 3.16 -11.38 6.15
C SER A 13 3.25 -10.73 7.53
N LYS A 14 2.71 -9.52 7.69
CA LYS A 14 2.73 -8.79 8.95
C LYS A 14 1.41 -8.85 9.73
N GLY A 15 0.47 -9.63 9.23
CA GLY A 15 -0.83 -9.79 9.87
C GLY A 15 -1.75 -8.58 9.77
N PHE A 16 -1.56 -7.74 8.75
CA PHE A 16 -2.40 -6.58 8.51
C PHE A 16 -3.53 -6.89 7.55
N SER A 17 -4.71 -6.33 7.81
CA SER A 17 -5.85 -6.37 6.89
C SER A 17 -6.16 -4.94 6.43
N THR A 18 -7.07 -4.81 5.47
CA THR A 18 -7.53 -3.48 5.04
C THR A 18 -8.23 -2.76 6.20
N TYR A 19 -8.90 -3.52 7.07
CA TYR A 19 -9.51 -2.98 8.27
C TYR A 19 -8.44 -2.34 9.18
N THR A 20 -7.31 -3.03 9.36
CA THR A 20 -6.20 -2.52 10.17
C THR A 20 -5.64 -1.22 9.58
N LEU A 21 -5.53 -1.14 8.26
CA LEU A 21 -5.06 0.07 7.60
C LEU A 21 -5.97 1.26 7.91
N ARG A 22 -7.28 1.05 7.87
CA ARG A 22 -8.24 2.12 8.13
C ARG A 22 -8.24 2.54 9.60
N GLU A 23 -8.23 1.57 10.51
CA GLU A 23 -8.36 1.86 11.94
C GLU A 23 -7.07 2.34 12.59
N LYS A 24 -5.94 1.78 12.22
CA LYS A 24 -4.66 2.10 12.85
C LYS A 24 -3.81 3.08 12.09
N CYS A 25 -3.95 3.13 10.77
CA CYS A 25 -3.08 3.95 9.93
C CYS A 25 -3.78 5.18 9.37
N GLY A 26 -5.08 5.30 9.59
CA GLY A 26 -5.83 6.44 9.06
C GLY A 26 -5.95 6.45 7.54
N ILE A 27 -5.84 5.29 6.92
CA ILE A 27 -6.00 5.16 5.47
C ILE A 27 -7.47 4.92 5.18
N ASP A 28 -8.12 5.84 4.50
CA ASP A 28 -9.56 5.73 4.25
C ASP A 28 -9.89 4.68 3.17
N SER A 29 -11.17 4.31 3.09
CA SER A 29 -11.61 3.28 2.16
C SER A 29 -11.43 3.69 0.69
N LYS A 30 -11.49 4.98 0.41
CA LYS A 30 -11.27 5.52 -0.94
C LYS A 30 -9.81 5.27 -1.36
N THR A 31 -8.87 5.52 -0.45
CA THR A 31 -7.46 5.27 -0.71
C THR A 31 -7.18 3.78 -0.88
N VAL A 32 -7.82 2.93 -0.06
CA VAL A 32 -7.68 1.48 -0.20
C VAL A 32 -8.15 1.03 -1.59
N ARG A 33 -9.27 1.57 -2.07
CA ARG A 33 -9.76 1.26 -3.42
C ARG A 33 -8.76 1.67 -4.50
N ARG A 34 -8.15 2.84 -4.35
CA ARG A 34 -7.14 3.32 -5.30
C ARG A 34 -5.92 2.39 -5.31
N LEU A 35 -5.49 1.94 -4.13
CA LEU A 35 -4.38 0.99 -4.03
C LEU A 35 -4.70 -0.31 -4.76
N LYS A 36 -5.92 -0.82 -4.60
CA LYS A 36 -6.36 -2.05 -5.28
C LYS A 36 -6.42 -1.89 -6.79
N ALA A 37 -6.73 -0.69 -7.25
CA ALA A 37 -6.83 -0.38 -8.68
C ALA A 37 -5.49 0.05 -9.29
N ASN A 38 -4.43 0.09 -8.49
CA ASN A 38 -3.12 0.59 -8.91
C ASN A 38 -3.21 2.03 -9.43
N ASP A 39 -4.06 2.81 -8.78
CA ASP A 39 -4.29 4.21 -9.12
C ASP A 39 -3.25 5.10 -8.43
N ASN A 40 -3.27 6.38 -8.76
CA ASN A 40 -2.31 7.33 -8.22
C ASN A 40 -2.48 7.51 -6.71
N ILE A 41 -1.39 7.40 -5.97
CA ILE A 41 -1.36 7.54 -4.51
C ILE A 41 -0.33 8.61 -4.14
N GLU A 42 -0.70 9.49 -3.22
CA GLU A 42 0.21 10.52 -2.74
C GLU A 42 1.37 9.91 -1.96
N THR A 43 2.55 10.50 -2.10
CA THR A 43 3.73 10.01 -1.35
C THR A 43 3.53 10.11 0.16
N LYS A 44 2.72 11.05 0.62
CA LYS A 44 2.35 11.18 2.03
C LYS A 44 1.68 9.91 2.54
N THR A 45 0.79 9.33 1.73
CA THR A 45 0.12 8.07 2.06
C THR A 45 1.10 6.91 2.04
N LEU A 46 2.00 6.89 1.06
CA LEU A 46 3.04 5.87 0.98
C LEU A 46 3.94 5.90 2.21
N ASN A 47 4.26 7.11 2.68
CA ASN A 47 5.03 7.28 3.91
C ASN A 47 4.32 6.66 5.11
N LYS A 48 3.02 6.90 5.24
CA LYS A 48 2.22 6.30 6.32
C LYS A 48 2.23 4.77 6.27
N LEU A 49 2.14 4.22 5.06
CA LEU A 49 2.16 2.76 4.89
C LEU A 49 3.51 2.18 5.29
N CYS A 50 4.60 2.81 4.88
CA CYS A 50 5.94 2.36 5.25
C CYS A 50 6.16 2.40 6.76
N GLU A 51 5.72 3.46 7.42
CA GLU A 51 5.84 3.58 8.86
C GLU A 51 5.00 2.54 9.59
N ALA A 52 3.74 2.37 9.17
CA ALA A 52 2.82 1.43 9.81
C ALA A 52 3.27 -0.02 9.65
N LEU A 53 3.78 -0.37 8.49
CA LEU A 53 4.21 -1.74 8.19
C LEU A 53 5.68 -1.98 8.52
N ASP A 54 6.40 -0.92 8.90
CA ASP A 54 7.84 -0.98 9.17
C ASP A 54 8.57 -1.66 8.02
N CYS A 55 8.41 -1.10 6.83
CA CYS A 55 8.97 -1.67 5.61
C CYS A 55 9.50 -0.57 4.69
N GLN A 56 10.13 -0.97 3.61
CA GLN A 56 10.66 -0.05 2.61
C GLN A 56 9.62 0.18 1.51
N ILE A 57 9.83 1.23 0.71
CA ILE A 57 8.90 1.55 -0.37
C ILE A 57 8.82 0.41 -1.40
N GLU A 58 9.90 -0.31 -1.63
CA GLU A 58 9.95 -1.44 -2.55
C GLU A 58 9.14 -2.64 -2.08
N ASP A 59 8.75 -2.65 -0.80
CA ASP A 59 7.87 -3.69 -0.25
C ASP A 59 6.39 -3.35 -0.47
N ILE A 60 6.10 -2.18 -0.99
CA ILE A 60 4.74 -1.67 -1.18
C ILE A 60 4.41 -1.57 -2.67
N MET A 61 5.32 -1.06 -3.45
CA MET A 61 5.07 -0.77 -4.86
C MET A 61 6.25 -1.17 -5.72
N GLU A 62 5.98 -1.33 -7.01
CA GLU A 62 7.02 -1.62 -7.98
C GLU A 62 6.62 -1.07 -9.34
N PHE A 63 7.62 -0.86 -10.18
CA PHE A 63 7.39 -0.45 -11.55
C PHE A 63 7.47 -1.68 -12.44
N ILE A 64 6.42 -1.91 -13.23
CA ILE A 64 6.39 -2.99 -14.19
C ILE A 64 6.49 -2.36 -15.59
N LYS A 65 7.51 -2.78 -16.32
CA LYS A 65 7.71 -2.27 -17.66
C LYS A 65 6.68 -2.90 -18.60
N GLU A 66 5.94 -2.08 -19.29
CA GLU A 66 4.98 -2.55 -20.30
C GLU A 66 5.68 -2.76 -21.63
N LYS A 67 5.20 -3.74 -22.37
CA LYS A 67 5.71 -3.99 -23.71
C LYS A 67 5.02 -3.10 -24.73
#